data_d16fb1ea16d6951d687e09a81ef57a11
#
_entry.id   d16fb1ea16d6951d687e09a81ef57a11
#
_cell.length_a   1.000
_cell.length_b   1.000
_cell.length_c   1.000
_cell.angle_alpha   90.00
_cell.angle_beta   90.00
_cell.angle_gamma   90.00
#
_symmetry.space_group_name_H-M   'P 1'
#
loop_
_entity.id
_entity.type
_entity.pdbx_description
1 polymer ?
#
loop_
_entity_poly.entity_id
_entity_poly.type
_entity_poly.pdbx_seq_one_letter_code
_entity_poly.pdbx_strand_id
1 'polypeptide(L)'
;GCGSADKSIKRGDAALALGEYAEAAGQYKRAYSKTPPKEKAQRGIIAYKMGDAYRRYGNVARAVGSFQNAVRYHYVDTLTYLHLGDLLRMQANYKGAENAYRAYQDSFPNDVHAEYGIQSCLTAPAEKQKGSAYTVKMAGLFNGSRSDYAPAYMGIEAKQLYFTSTRQQAKGDVSDITGMKNGDIFYSKQDEKGKWKVAESVEGDVNTEYDEGACSFTQDGKTMYLTVCRTDPSYPRMAEIWQSQRTDAKWSKPTQLKISADTLSSY
;
A
#
# COMPACT_ATOMS: atom_id res chain seq x y z
N GLY A 1 9.57 -1.03 -34.23
CA GLY A 1 9.70 -0.75 -32.77
C GLY A 1 8.38 -0.45 -32.07
N CYS A 2 7.40 0.18 -32.77
CA CYS A 2 6.12 0.60 -32.13
C CYS A 2 5.30 -0.57 -31.53
N GLY A 3 5.18 -1.68 -32.20
CA GLY A 3 4.35 -2.80 -31.73
C GLY A 3 4.77 -3.41 -30.36
N SER A 4 6.01 -3.21 -29.93
CA SER A 4 6.51 -3.75 -28.65
C SER A 4 6.19 -2.83 -27.44
N ALA A 5 6.20 -1.52 -27.63
CA ALA A 5 5.76 -0.55 -26.63
C ALA A 5 4.24 -0.65 -26.44
N ASP A 6 3.46 -0.68 -27.53
CA ASP A 6 2.01 -0.79 -27.51
C ASP A 6 1.52 -2.05 -26.81
N LYS A 7 2.20 -3.19 -27.02
CA LYS A 7 1.89 -4.43 -26.30
C LYS A 7 2.07 -4.27 -24.77
N SER A 8 3.12 -3.58 -24.35
CA SER A 8 3.36 -3.33 -22.93
C SER A 8 2.34 -2.34 -22.35
N ILE A 9 1.93 -1.31 -23.10
CA ILE A 9 0.86 -0.39 -22.69
C ILE A 9 -0.45 -1.16 -22.48
N LYS A 10 -0.88 -1.96 -23.45
CA LYS A 10 -2.12 -2.75 -23.34
C LYS A 10 -2.11 -3.70 -22.14
N ARG A 11 -0.97 -4.34 -21.85
CA ARG A 11 -0.82 -5.19 -20.67
C ARG A 11 -0.90 -4.36 -19.36
N GLY A 12 -0.28 -3.19 -19.35
CA GLY A 12 -0.37 -2.28 -18.22
C GLY A 12 -1.81 -1.80 -17.98
N ASP A 13 -2.55 -1.47 -19.04
CA ASP A 13 -3.95 -1.05 -18.96
C ASP A 13 -4.83 -2.20 -18.42
N ALA A 14 -4.60 -3.44 -18.86
CA ALA A 14 -5.31 -4.60 -18.36
C ALA A 14 -5.03 -4.86 -16.87
N ALA A 15 -3.75 -4.82 -16.46
CA ALA A 15 -3.36 -4.97 -15.06
C ALA A 15 -3.95 -3.85 -14.18
N LEU A 16 -3.93 -2.60 -14.68
CA LEU A 16 -4.53 -1.46 -13.95
C LEU A 16 -6.02 -1.66 -13.73
N ALA A 17 -6.74 -2.18 -14.72
CA ALA A 17 -8.18 -2.46 -14.62
C ALA A 17 -8.50 -3.55 -13.59
N LEU A 18 -7.57 -4.48 -13.36
CA LEU A 18 -7.68 -5.52 -12.32
C LEU A 18 -7.19 -5.05 -10.94
N GLY A 19 -6.69 -3.82 -10.82
CA GLY A 19 -6.09 -3.32 -9.58
C GLY A 19 -4.67 -3.84 -9.31
N GLU A 20 -4.04 -4.47 -10.27
CA GLU A 20 -2.67 -5.00 -10.20
C GLU A 20 -1.66 -3.87 -10.46
N TYR A 21 -1.60 -2.92 -9.53
CA TYR A 21 -0.90 -1.64 -9.71
C TYR A 21 0.62 -1.79 -9.89
N ALA A 22 1.25 -2.72 -9.19
CA ALA A 22 2.69 -2.96 -9.32
C ALA A 22 3.03 -3.58 -10.68
N GLU A 23 2.23 -4.54 -11.17
CA GLU A 23 2.38 -5.11 -12.50
C GLU A 23 2.12 -4.04 -13.58
N ALA A 24 1.06 -3.24 -13.44
CA ALA A 24 0.77 -2.14 -14.34
C ALA A 24 1.96 -1.17 -14.47
N ALA A 25 2.52 -0.73 -13.33
CA ALA A 25 3.69 0.14 -13.30
C ALA A 25 4.92 -0.50 -13.99
N GLY A 26 5.13 -1.80 -13.80
CA GLY A 26 6.19 -2.58 -14.46
C GLY A 26 6.02 -2.60 -15.99
N GLN A 27 4.81 -2.81 -16.47
CA GLN A 27 4.50 -2.82 -17.89
C GLN A 27 4.67 -1.42 -18.52
N TYR A 28 4.18 -0.36 -17.86
CA TYR A 28 4.38 1.02 -18.33
C TYR A 28 5.87 1.42 -18.32
N LYS A 29 6.64 0.99 -17.33
CA LYS A 29 8.10 1.19 -17.31
C LYS A 29 8.77 0.54 -18.53
N ARG A 30 8.39 -0.69 -18.88
CA ARG A 30 8.88 -1.38 -20.09
C ARG A 30 8.48 -0.62 -21.36
N ALA A 31 7.24 -0.14 -21.43
CA ALA A 31 6.78 0.68 -22.54
C ALA A 31 7.59 1.97 -22.68
N TYR A 32 7.78 2.69 -21.55
CA TYR A 32 8.55 3.92 -21.50
C TYR A 32 9.99 3.75 -22.01
N SER A 33 10.66 2.67 -21.60
CA SER A 33 12.03 2.36 -22.02
C SER A 33 12.14 2.02 -23.51
N LYS A 34 11.07 1.49 -24.11
CA LYS A 34 11.02 1.12 -25.53
C LYS A 34 10.56 2.26 -26.45
N THR A 35 9.98 3.31 -25.86
CA THR A 35 9.52 4.49 -26.63
C THR A 35 10.69 5.43 -26.88
N PRO A 36 11.01 5.74 -28.14
CA PRO A 36 12.13 6.61 -28.49
C PRO A 36 12.01 7.99 -27.83
N PRO A 37 13.14 8.62 -27.42
CA PRO A 37 13.14 9.97 -26.81
C PRO A 37 12.49 11.07 -27.64
N LYS A 38 12.50 10.93 -28.96
CA LYS A 38 11.87 11.87 -29.91
C LYS A 38 10.33 11.83 -29.87
N GLU A 39 9.74 10.71 -29.41
CA GLU A 39 8.30 10.54 -29.28
C GLU A 39 7.79 11.15 -27.97
N LYS A 40 7.99 12.47 -27.81
CA LYS A 40 7.72 13.17 -26.54
C LYS A 40 6.29 13.02 -26.06
N ALA A 41 5.30 13.16 -26.95
CA ALA A 41 3.89 13.03 -26.60
C ALA A 41 3.57 11.64 -26.02
N GLN A 42 4.02 10.57 -26.69
CA GLN A 42 3.82 9.21 -26.21
C GLN A 42 4.52 8.95 -24.88
N ARG A 43 5.76 9.45 -24.73
CA ARG A 43 6.48 9.36 -23.45
C ARG A 43 5.76 10.07 -22.32
N GLY A 44 5.13 11.21 -22.58
CA GLY A 44 4.33 11.93 -21.61
C GLY A 44 3.14 11.13 -21.11
N ILE A 45 2.37 10.54 -22.03
CA ILE A 45 1.23 9.67 -21.72
C ILE A 45 1.67 8.46 -20.86
N ILE A 46 2.74 7.78 -21.28
CA ILE A 46 3.23 6.60 -20.55
C ILE A 46 3.76 7.01 -19.17
N ALA A 47 4.44 8.13 -19.06
CA ALA A 47 4.94 8.66 -17.78
C ALA A 47 3.79 8.95 -16.80
N TYR A 48 2.69 9.55 -17.28
CA TYR A 48 1.49 9.76 -16.49
C TYR A 48 0.90 8.44 -15.97
N LYS A 49 0.64 7.48 -16.88
CA LYS A 49 0.10 6.16 -16.54
C LYS A 49 0.99 5.43 -15.52
N MET A 50 2.30 5.50 -15.71
CA MET A 50 3.30 4.92 -14.81
C MET A 50 3.26 5.60 -13.43
N GLY A 51 3.15 6.93 -13.41
CA GLY A 51 3.01 7.72 -12.18
C GLY A 51 1.75 7.36 -11.40
N ASP A 52 0.60 7.25 -12.07
CA ASP A 52 -0.65 6.86 -11.43
C ASP A 52 -0.59 5.44 -10.86
N ALA A 53 -0.02 4.49 -11.60
CA ALA A 53 0.16 3.13 -11.09
C ALA A 53 1.07 3.09 -9.85
N TYR A 54 2.23 3.78 -9.87
CA TYR A 54 3.12 3.91 -8.72
C TYR A 54 2.43 4.56 -7.50
N ARG A 55 1.64 5.61 -7.74
CA ARG A 55 0.89 6.31 -6.70
C ARG A 55 -0.10 5.36 -6.00
N ARG A 56 -0.84 4.57 -6.79
CA ARG A 56 -1.90 3.68 -6.28
C ARG A 56 -1.39 2.61 -5.32
N TYR A 57 -0.17 2.12 -5.50
CA TYR A 57 0.39 1.16 -4.53
C TYR A 57 1.44 1.79 -3.58
N GLY A 58 1.51 3.11 -3.52
CA GLY A 58 2.28 3.82 -2.50
C GLY A 58 3.77 3.99 -2.79
N ASN A 59 4.23 3.79 -4.03
CA ASN A 59 5.64 4.06 -4.39
C ASN A 59 5.84 5.54 -4.72
N VAL A 60 5.84 6.37 -3.65
CA VAL A 60 5.84 7.84 -3.75
C VAL A 60 6.99 8.37 -4.58
N ALA A 61 8.22 7.90 -4.34
CA ALA A 61 9.41 8.42 -5.03
C ALA A 61 9.34 8.18 -6.55
N ARG A 62 8.93 6.98 -6.98
CA ARG A 62 8.78 6.66 -8.39
C ARG A 62 7.59 7.39 -9.03
N ALA A 63 6.50 7.56 -8.28
CA ALA A 63 5.36 8.31 -8.74
C ALA A 63 5.73 9.78 -9.02
N VAL A 64 6.42 10.45 -8.09
CA VAL A 64 6.91 11.82 -8.26
C VAL A 64 7.75 11.94 -9.54
N GLY A 65 8.78 11.09 -9.71
CA GLY A 65 9.64 11.14 -10.89
C GLY A 65 8.87 10.90 -12.20
N SER A 66 7.84 10.05 -12.16
CA SER A 66 7.01 9.76 -13.32
C SER A 66 6.11 10.95 -13.71
N PHE A 67 5.43 11.58 -12.74
CA PHE A 67 4.62 12.77 -12.99
C PHE A 67 5.48 13.96 -13.40
N GLN A 68 6.67 14.14 -12.84
CA GLN A 68 7.62 15.16 -13.28
C GLN A 68 8.05 14.95 -14.75
N ASN A 69 8.23 13.70 -15.19
CA ASN A 69 8.48 13.39 -16.58
C ASN A 69 7.26 13.68 -17.48
N ALA A 70 6.04 13.39 -17.02
CA ALA A 70 4.83 13.76 -17.76
C ALA A 70 4.76 15.28 -17.99
N VAL A 71 4.99 16.08 -16.95
CA VAL A 71 5.06 17.55 -17.04
C VAL A 71 6.15 17.99 -18.01
N ARG A 72 7.36 17.40 -17.93
CA ARG A 72 8.49 17.72 -18.82
C ARG A 72 8.17 17.48 -20.30
N TYR A 73 7.35 16.48 -20.59
CA TYR A 73 6.89 16.17 -21.95
C TYR A 73 5.59 16.90 -22.31
N HIS A 74 5.19 17.89 -21.52
CA HIS A 74 3.97 18.69 -21.72
C HIS A 74 2.68 17.86 -21.76
N TYR A 75 2.69 16.67 -21.14
CA TYR A 75 1.47 15.92 -20.90
C TYR A 75 0.95 16.31 -19.51
N VAL A 76 -0.06 17.14 -19.53
CA VAL A 76 -0.77 17.59 -18.34
C VAL A 76 -2.22 17.11 -18.45
N ASP A 77 -2.45 15.89 -17.98
CA ASP A 77 -3.79 15.45 -17.67
C ASP A 77 -4.36 16.33 -16.53
N THR A 78 -5.68 16.40 -16.43
CA THR A 78 -6.36 17.27 -15.45
C THR A 78 -5.86 17.07 -14.02
N LEU A 79 -5.44 15.88 -13.64
CA LEU A 79 -5.00 15.51 -12.29
C LEU A 79 -3.48 15.44 -12.12
N THR A 80 -2.69 15.69 -13.17
CA THR A 80 -1.21 15.55 -13.09
C THR A 80 -0.62 16.40 -11.98
N TYR A 81 -0.96 17.67 -11.94
CA TYR A 81 -0.41 18.60 -10.95
C TYR A 81 -0.99 18.37 -9.55
N LEU A 82 -2.27 17.98 -9.44
CA LEU A 82 -2.88 17.66 -8.15
C LEU A 82 -2.18 16.46 -7.49
N HIS A 83 -2.02 15.37 -8.24
CA HIS A 83 -1.31 14.18 -7.74
C HIS A 83 0.17 14.45 -7.45
N LEU A 84 0.83 15.27 -8.28
CA LEU A 84 2.21 15.66 -8.00
C LEU A 84 2.32 16.47 -6.71
N GLY A 85 1.38 17.38 -6.44
CA GLY A 85 1.29 18.13 -5.21
C GLY A 85 1.14 17.22 -3.98
N ASP A 86 0.20 16.28 -4.03
CA ASP A 86 -0.02 15.31 -2.95
C ASP A 86 1.24 14.49 -2.65
N LEU A 87 1.89 13.97 -3.68
CA LEU A 87 3.09 13.14 -3.55
C LEU A 87 4.30 13.93 -3.02
N LEU A 88 4.50 15.16 -3.47
CA LEU A 88 5.57 16.03 -2.97
C LEU A 88 5.32 16.42 -1.50
N ARG A 89 4.07 16.67 -1.12
CA ARG A 89 3.68 16.92 0.27
C ARG A 89 3.97 15.71 1.15
N MET A 90 3.69 14.49 0.68
CA MET A 90 4.05 13.24 1.37
C MET A 90 5.57 13.10 1.59
N GLN A 91 6.38 13.66 0.71
CA GLN A 91 7.85 13.73 0.86
C GLN A 91 8.33 14.91 1.71
N ALA A 92 7.42 15.66 2.34
CA ALA A 92 7.72 16.92 3.03
C ALA A 92 8.38 18.00 2.14
N ASN A 93 8.29 17.87 0.83
CA ASN A 93 8.69 18.91 -0.13
C ASN A 93 7.56 19.92 -0.29
N TYR A 94 7.31 20.68 0.78
CA TYR A 94 6.15 21.59 0.86
C TYR A 94 6.19 22.68 -0.20
N LYS A 95 7.38 23.22 -0.53
CA LYS A 95 7.48 24.26 -1.58
C LYS A 95 7.18 23.71 -2.97
N GLY A 96 7.69 22.53 -3.28
CA GLY A 96 7.37 21.85 -4.54
C GLY A 96 5.90 21.49 -4.64
N ALA A 97 5.31 21.01 -3.55
CA ALA A 97 3.90 20.68 -3.46
C ALA A 97 3.00 21.92 -3.67
N GLU A 98 3.30 23.02 -2.98
CA GLU A 98 2.59 24.29 -3.15
C GLU A 98 2.61 24.74 -4.63
N ASN A 99 3.76 24.71 -5.27
CA ASN A 99 3.88 25.09 -6.67
C ASN A 99 3.02 24.20 -7.60
N ALA A 100 2.98 22.89 -7.33
CA ALA A 100 2.15 21.97 -8.10
C ALA A 100 0.64 22.22 -7.88
N TYR A 101 0.20 22.43 -6.64
CA TYR A 101 -1.20 22.77 -6.37
C TYR A 101 -1.62 24.09 -7.01
N ARG A 102 -0.76 25.12 -7.00
CA ARG A 102 -1.05 26.40 -7.67
C ARG A 102 -1.15 26.21 -9.18
N ALA A 103 -0.26 25.42 -9.80
CA ALA A 103 -0.35 25.09 -11.22
C ALA A 103 -1.66 24.34 -11.56
N TYR A 104 -2.16 23.50 -10.65
CA TYR A 104 -3.46 22.86 -10.80
C TYR A 104 -4.61 23.89 -10.71
N GLN A 105 -4.55 24.84 -9.77
CA GLN A 105 -5.56 25.88 -9.59
C GLN A 105 -5.66 26.84 -10.79
N ASP A 106 -4.63 26.99 -11.60
CA ASP A 106 -4.71 27.78 -12.85
C ASP A 106 -5.82 27.25 -13.79
N SER A 107 -6.09 25.95 -13.75
CA SER A 107 -7.17 25.32 -14.51
C SER A 107 -8.43 25.05 -13.70
N PHE A 108 -8.31 24.88 -12.38
CA PHE A 108 -9.38 24.52 -11.46
C PHE A 108 -9.37 25.42 -10.22
N PRO A 109 -9.68 26.74 -10.35
CA PRO A 109 -9.47 27.71 -9.28
C PRO A 109 -10.35 27.49 -8.05
N ASN A 110 -11.46 26.75 -8.16
CA ASN A 110 -12.41 26.50 -7.08
C ASN A 110 -12.27 25.10 -6.47
N ASP A 111 -11.22 24.34 -6.83
CA ASP A 111 -11.03 23.02 -6.26
C ASP A 111 -10.46 23.11 -4.84
N VAL A 112 -11.31 22.72 -3.87
CA VAL A 112 -10.97 22.77 -2.44
C VAL A 112 -9.81 21.84 -2.05
N HIS A 113 -9.56 20.75 -2.81
CA HIS A 113 -8.47 19.83 -2.54
C HIS A 113 -7.11 20.53 -2.69
N ALA A 114 -6.94 21.28 -3.78
CA ALA A 114 -5.71 22.04 -4.00
C ALA A 114 -5.54 23.15 -2.96
N GLU A 115 -6.64 23.83 -2.59
CA GLU A 115 -6.60 24.86 -1.55
C GLU A 115 -6.15 24.29 -0.20
N TYR A 116 -6.74 23.18 0.27
CA TYR A 116 -6.31 22.49 1.49
C TYR A 116 -4.88 22.00 1.38
N GLY A 117 -4.48 21.52 0.22
CA GLY A 117 -3.09 21.12 -0.05
C GLY A 117 -2.11 22.27 0.15
N ILE A 118 -2.42 23.46 -0.39
CA ILE A 118 -1.62 24.69 -0.21
C ILE A 118 -1.57 25.07 1.27
N GLN A 119 -2.71 25.16 1.94
CA GLN A 119 -2.76 25.51 3.36
C GLN A 119 -1.93 24.53 4.22
N SER A 120 -2.06 23.24 3.95
CA SER A 120 -1.21 22.20 4.58
C SER A 120 0.28 22.48 4.40
N CYS A 121 0.70 22.85 3.18
CA CYS A 121 2.10 23.14 2.89
C CYS A 121 2.61 24.37 3.65
N LEU A 122 1.77 25.39 3.82
CA LEU A 122 2.12 26.62 4.52
C LEU A 122 2.20 26.42 6.04
N THR A 123 1.34 25.57 6.61
CA THR A 123 1.27 25.35 8.06
C THR A 123 2.18 24.25 8.58
N ALA A 124 2.47 23.23 7.79
CA ALA A 124 3.24 22.06 8.20
C ALA A 124 4.63 22.38 8.82
N PRO A 125 5.42 23.35 8.34
CA PRO A 125 6.69 23.70 8.97
C PRO A 125 6.53 24.20 10.42
N ALA A 126 5.52 25.03 10.67
CA ALA A 126 5.24 25.55 12.01
C ALA A 126 4.72 24.45 12.94
N GLU A 127 3.83 23.59 12.47
CA GLU A 127 3.33 22.45 13.23
C GLU A 127 4.47 21.47 13.57
N LYS A 128 5.40 21.23 12.67
CA LYS A 128 6.58 20.41 12.93
C LYS A 128 7.47 21.00 14.04
N GLN A 129 7.59 22.33 14.10
CA GLN A 129 8.36 23.00 15.15
C GLN A 129 7.70 22.91 16.53
N LYS A 130 6.37 22.96 16.61
CA LYS A 130 5.64 22.77 17.88
C LYS A 130 5.93 21.40 18.49
N GLY A 131 6.25 20.42 17.67
CA GLY A 131 6.46 19.04 18.10
C GLY A 131 5.15 18.34 18.48
N SER A 132 5.30 17.22 19.15
CA SER A 132 4.19 16.38 19.62
C SER A 132 4.37 16.06 21.10
N ALA A 133 3.27 15.90 21.84
CA ALA A 133 3.27 15.34 23.17
C ALA A 133 3.72 13.86 23.20
N TYR A 134 3.79 13.21 22.04
CA TYR A 134 4.17 11.82 21.89
C TYR A 134 5.57 11.69 21.31
N THR A 135 6.33 10.73 21.84
CA THR A 135 7.59 10.29 21.22
C THR A 135 7.34 9.01 20.44
N VAL A 136 7.55 9.06 19.12
CA VAL A 136 7.43 7.88 18.24
C VAL A 136 8.81 7.25 18.09
N LYS A 137 8.91 5.96 18.38
CA LYS A 137 10.13 5.16 18.22
C LYS A 137 9.86 3.91 17.42
N MET A 138 10.85 3.52 16.62
CA MET A 138 10.80 2.22 15.94
C MET A 138 10.83 1.10 16.98
N ALA A 139 9.91 0.14 16.83
CA ALA A 139 9.84 -1.05 17.68
C ALA A 139 10.76 -2.15 17.10
N GLY A 140 12.07 -2.04 17.35
CA GLY A 140 13.12 -2.83 16.70
C GLY A 140 13.02 -4.37 16.86
N LEU A 141 12.20 -4.86 17.81
CA LEU A 141 11.92 -6.30 17.95
C LEU A 141 10.80 -6.78 17.04
N PHE A 142 9.96 -5.86 16.55
CA PHE A 142 8.80 -6.15 15.71
C PHE A 142 9.02 -5.72 14.27
N ASN A 143 9.52 -4.49 14.10
CA ASN A 143 9.66 -3.89 12.79
C ASN A 143 10.81 -4.53 12.01
N GLY A 144 10.49 -4.92 10.78
CA GLY A 144 11.44 -5.40 9.78
C GLY A 144 11.83 -4.33 8.76
N SER A 145 12.51 -4.75 7.72
CA SER A 145 12.85 -3.89 6.57
C SER A 145 11.71 -3.78 5.55
N ARG A 146 10.60 -4.46 5.80
CA ARG A 146 9.39 -4.48 4.96
C ARG A 146 8.24 -3.86 5.74
N SER A 147 7.02 -3.92 5.18
CA SER A 147 5.84 -3.36 5.84
C SER A 147 5.41 -4.24 7.01
N ASP A 148 5.20 -3.61 8.16
CA ASP A 148 4.58 -4.18 9.35
C ASP A 148 3.41 -3.28 9.73
N TYR A 149 2.20 -3.84 9.87
CA TYR A 149 0.98 -3.06 10.06
C TYR A 149 -0.11 -3.84 10.80
N ALA A 150 -1.22 -3.18 11.09
CA ALA A 150 -2.39 -3.74 11.77
C ALA A 150 -2.07 -4.47 13.10
N PRO A 151 -1.42 -3.80 14.08
CA PRO A 151 -1.13 -4.43 15.35
C PRO A 151 -2.40 -4.69 16.17
N ALA A 152 -2.50 -5.86 16.79
CA ALA A 152 -3.58 -6.25 17.68
C ALA A 152 -3.05 -7.00 18.89
N TYR A 153 -3.49 -6.61 20.09
CA TYR A 153 -3.21 -7.37 21.31
C TYR A 153 -4.19 -8.54 21.44
N MET A 154 -3.66 -9.70 21.81
CA MET A 154 -4.47 -10.87 22.11
C MET A 154 -4.81 -10.92 23.60
N GLY A 155 -6.11 -11.05 23.88
CA GLY A 155 -6.64 -11.22 25.23
C GLY A 155 -6.49 -9.98 26.10
N ILE A 156 -7.08 -10.08 27.30
CA ILE A 156 -7.19 -8.95 28.26
C ILE A 156 -5.83 -8.53 28.83
N GLU A 157 -4.89 -9.47 28.92
CA GLU A 157 -3.58 -9.22 29.54
C GLU A 157 -2.62 -8.45 28.61
N ALA A 158 -2.94 -8.36 27.32
CA ALA A 158 -2.13 -7.66 26.32
C ALA A 158 -0.63 -8.08 26.29
N LYS A 159 -0.33 -9.33 26.64
CA LYS A 159 1.03 -9.87 26.69
C LYS A 159 1.50 -10.47 25.36
N GLN A 160 0.63 -10.54 24.38
CA GLN A 160 0.92 -11.00 23.03
C GLN A 160 0.45 -9.94 22.03
N LEU A 161 1.32 -9.53 21.14
CA LEU A 161 1.06 -8.58 20.06
C LEU A 161 1.15 -9.31 18.74
N TYR A 162 0.07 -9.31 17.99
CA TYR A 162 -0.01 -9.83 16.64
C TYR A 162 0.01 -8.68 15.65
N PHE A 163 0.53 -8.90 14.46
CA PHE A 163 0.56 -7.90 13.40
C PHE A 163 0.77 -8.58 12.04
N THR A 164 0.41 -7.89 10.97
CA THR A 164 0.66 -8.35 9.60
C THR A 164 2.03 -7.86 9.13
N SER A 165 2.75 -8.71 8.41
CA SER A 165 4.06 -8.35 7.85
C SER A 165 4.27 -8.97 6.47
N THR A 166 4.86 -8.16 5.57
CA THR A 166 5.30 -8.58 4.23
C THR A 166 6.79 -8.96 4.21
N ARG A 167 7.35 -9.33 5.37
CA ARG A 167 8.77 -9.70 5.51
C ARG A 167 9.13 -10.94 4.71
N GLN A 168 10.43 -11.17 4.53
CA GLN A 168 10.90 -12.26 3.68
C GLN A 168 10.41 -13.66 4.12
N GLN A 169 10.15 -13.84 5.40
CA GLN A 169 9.65 -15.09 6.00
C GLN A 169 8.16 -15.35 5.71
N ALA A 170 7.40 -14.37 5.20
CA ALA A 170 6.02 -14.59 4.78
C ALA A 170 5.95 -15.65 3.67
N LYS A 171 4.88 -16.47 3.67
CA LYS A 171 4.76 -17.64 2.81
C LYS A 171 4.41 -17.30 1.37
N GLY A 172 3.53 -16.33 1.15
CA GLY A 172 2.97 -16.02 -0.15
C GLY A 172 3.97 -15.51 -1.19
N ASP A 173 3.53 -15.47 -2.43
CA ASP A 173 4.26 -14.91 -3.57
C ASP A 173 4.29 -13.38 -3.55
N VAL A 174 5.01 -12.80 -4.49
CA VAL A 174 5.00 -11.35 -4.70
C VAL A 174 3.65 -10.92 -5.29
N SER A 175 2.99 -9.99 -4.64
CA SER A 175 1.71 -9.44 -5.07
C SER A 175 1.88 -8.54 -6.31
N ASP A 176 1.04 -8.76 -7.32
CA ASP A 176 0.95 -7.88 -8.49
C ASP A 176 0.32 -6.51 -8.16
N ILE A 177 -0.33 -6.40 -7.00
CA ILE A 177 -0.89 -5.13 -6.50
C ILE A 177 0.21 -4.25 -5.94
N THR A 178 1.03 -4.78 -5.02
CA THR A 178 1.99 -4.01 -4.22
C THR A 178 3.45 -4.19 -4.64
N GLY A 179 3.77 -5.25 -5.39
CA GLY A 179 5.15 -5.65 -5.70
C GLY A 179 5.95 -6.12 -4.48
N MET A 180 5.29 -6.34 -3.34
CA MET A 180 5.84 -6.95 -2.13
C MET A 180 5.26 -8.35 -1.96
N LYS A 181 5.86 -9.16 -1.07
CA LYS A 181 5.24 -10.42 -0.68
C LYS A 181 3.85 -10.18 -0.10
N ASN A 182 2.97 -11.16 -0.26
CA ASN A 182 1.72 -11.20 0.47
C ASN A 182 2.00 -11.16 1.98
N GLY A 183 1.07 -10.56 2.73
CA GLY A 183 1.20 -10.44 4.17
C GLY A 183 0.89 -11.74 4.88
N ASP A 184 1.65 -12.05 5.93
CA ASP A 184 1.38 -13.10 6.90
C ASP A 184 1.16 -12.49 8.28
N ILE A 185 0.49 -13.22 9.16
CA ILE A 185 0.36 -12.86 10.58
C ILE A 185 1.62 -13.31 11.33
N PHE A 186 2.22 -12.38 12.04
CA PHE A 186 3.33 -12.57 12.97
C PHE A 186 2.91 -12.18 14.38
N TYR A 187 3.62 -12.66 15.37
CA TYR A 187 3.37 -12.28 16.75
C TYR A 187 4.66 -12.18 17.56
N SER A 188 4.58 -11.45 18.65
CA SER A 188 5.57 -11.44 19.71
C SER A 188 4.87 -11.59 21.05
N LYS A 189 5.56 -12.14 22.02
CA LYS A 189 5.09 -12.31 23.41
C LYS A 189 6.07 -11.71 24.39
N GLN A 190 5.55 -11.27 25.54
CA GLN A 190 6.38 -10.89 26.66
C GLN A 190 6.89 -12.11 27.41
N ASP A 191 8.10 -12.04 27.93
CA ASP A 191 8.63 -12.99 28.89
C ASP A 191 8.07 -12.73 30.31
N GLU A 192 8.50 -13.53 31.28
CA GLU A 192 8.07 -13.40 32.68
C GLU A 192 8.42 -12.04 33.30
N LYS A 193 9.40 -11.33 32.75
CA LYS A 193 9.83 -9.99 33.18
C LYS A 193 9.12 -8.86 32.41
N GLY A 194 8.14 -9.19 31.56
CA GLY A 194 7.42 -8.23 30.73
C GLY A 194 8.22 -7.70 29.54
N LYS A 195 9.35 -8.32 29.19
CA LYS A 195 10.17 -7.93 28.05
C LYS A 195 9.68 -8.64 26.78
N TRP A 196 9.46 -7.87 25.72
CA TRP A 196 9.07 -8.40 24.42
C TRP A 196 10.18 -9.25 23.80
N LYS A 197 9.78 -10.36 23.19
CA LYS A 197 10.65 -11.22 22.37
C LYS A 197 10.66 -10.77 20.91
N VAL A 198 11.59 -11.31 20.14
CA VAL A 198 11.61 -11.13 18.67
C VAL A 198 10.34 -11.73 18.08
N ALA A 199 9.80 -11.06 17.06
CA ALA A 199 8.59 -11.52 16.39
C ALA A 199 8.83 -12.82 15.61
N GLU A 200 7.85 -13.71 15.68
CA GLU A 200 7.84 -15.02 15.03
C GLU A 200 6.59 -15.17 14.17
N SER A 201 6.64 -16.05 13.16
CA SER A 201 5.43 -16.46 12.43
C SER A 201 4.45 -17.16 13.36
N VAL A 202 3.17 -16.93 13.17
CA VAL A 202 2.12 -17.59 13.97
C VAL A 202 2.18 -19.09 13.77
N GLU A 203 2.14 -19.83 14.88
CA GLU A 203 2.11 -21.30 14.86
C GLU A 203 0.72 -21.81 14.41
N GLY A 204 0.74 -22.87 13.60
CA GLY A 204 -0.45 -23.48 13.01
C GLY A 204 -0.63 -23.12 11.54
N ASP A 205 -1.85 -23.28 11.05
CA ASP A 205 -2.19 -23.18 9.62
C ASP A 205 -2.86 -21.86 9.23
N VAL A 206 -2.62 -20.78 9.99
CA VAL A 206 -3.21 -19.46 9.72
C VAL A 206 -2.63 -18.85 8.46
N ASN A 207 -1.31 -18.85 8.35
CA ASN A 207 -0.60 -18.27 7.20
C ASN A 207 -0.55 -19.26 6.04
N THR A 208 -0.98 -18.83 4.88
CA THR A 208 -1.09 -19.60 3.64
C THR A 208 -0.28 -18.98 2.50
N GLU A 209 -0.55 -19.36 1.26
CA GLU A 209 -0.04 -18.69 0.06
C GLU A 209 -0.79 -17.40 -0.27
N TYR A 210 -1.91 -17.14 0.39
CA TYR A 210 -2.72 -15.94 0.17
C TYR A 210 -2.17 -14.74 0.95
N ASP A 211 -2.92 -13.66 0.95
CA ASP A 211 -2.58 -12.43 1.67
C ASP A 211 -3.44 -12.39 2.95
N GLU A 212 -2.82 -12.73 4.08
CA GLU A 212 -3.45 -12.65 5.39
C GLU A 212 -3.13 -11.30 6.03
N GLY A 213 -4.18 -10.62 6.51
CA GLY A 213 -4.00 -9.30 7.11
C GLY A 213 -4.94 -9.05 8.28
N ALA A 214 -4.66 -7.96 8.98
CA ALA A 214 -5.47 -7.38 10.04
C ALA A 214 -6.25 -8.41 10.88
N CYS A 215 -5.74 -8.79 12.02
CA CYS A 215 -6.42 -9.73 12.91
C CYS A 215 -7.00 -9.04 14.15
N SER A 216 -8.03 -9.65 14.71
CA SER A 216 -8.61 -9.30 16.01
C SER A 216 -8.95 -10.56 16.78
N PHE A 217 -9.22 -10.44 18.07
CA PHE A 217 -9.40 -11.59 18.96
C PHE A 217 -10.63 -11.43 19.83
N THR A 218 -11.24 -12.57 20.19
CA THR A 218 -12.16 -12.60 21.32
C THR A 218 -11.43 -12.29 22.61
N GLN A 219 -12.13 -11.76 23.60
CA GLN A 219 -11.56 -11.36 24.88
C GLN A 219 -10.84 -12.50 25.61
N ASP A 220 -11.32 -13.75 25.45
CA ASP A 220 -10.70 -14.94 26.00
C ASP A 220 -9.48 -15.45 25.21
N GLY A 221 -9.15 -14.79 24.07
CA GLY A 221 -8.02 -15.15 23.23
C GLY A 221 -8.16 -16.50 22.50
N LYS A 222 -9.37 -17.07 22.43
CA LYS A 222 -9.58 -18.40 21.81
C LYS A 222 -9.95 -18.34 20.35
N THR A 223 -10.48 -17.22 19.87
CA THR A 223 -10.86 -17.03 18.47
C THR A 223 -10.11 -15.84 17.89
N MET A 224 -9.53 -16.05 16.72
CA MET A 224 -8.96 -15.01 15.88
C MET A 224 -9.88 -14.77 14.67
N TYR A 225 -10.22 -13.53 14.41
CA TYR A 225 -10.79 -13.10 13.14
C TYR A 225 -9.70 -12.42 12.33
N LEU A 226 -9.60 -12.73 11.05
CA LEU A 226 -8.58 -12.18 10.17
C LEU A 226 -9.15 -11.92 8.79
N THR A 227 -8.53 -11.00 8.08
CA THR A 227 -8.82 -10.73 6.67
C THR A 227 -7.94 -11.62 5.80
N VAL A 228 -8.53 -12.25 4.79
CA VAL A 228 -7.81 -13.04 3.78
C VAL A 228 -8.19 -12.55 2.39
N CYS A 229 -7.20 -12.26 1.56
CA CYS A 229 -7.38 -11.91 0.14
C CYS A 229 -6.88 -13.06 -0.73
N ARG A 230 -7.82 -13.87 -1.22
CA ARG A 230 -7.49 -14.96 -2.14
C ARG A 230 -7.30 -14.43 -3.56
N THR A 231 -6.38 -15.03 -4.29
CA THR A 231 -6.25 -14.78 -5.72
C THR A 231 -7.32 -15.55 -6.48
N ASP A 232 -8.18 -14.85 -7.20
CA ASP A 232 -9.13 -15.43 -8.14
C ASP A 232 -8.93 -14.78 -9.51
N PRO A 233 -8.60 -15.56 -10.57
CA PRO A 233 -8.42 -15.03 -11.91
C PRO A 233 -9.69 -14.41 -12.53
N SER A 234 -10.86 -14.78 -12.01
CA SER A 234 -12.18 -14.36 -12.53
C SER A 234 -12.70 -13.08 -11.89
N TYR A 235 -12.15 -12.68 -10.72
CA TYR A 235 -12.65 -11.55 -9.95
C TYR A 235 -11.50 -10.65 -9.48
N PRO A 236 -11.75 -9.34 -9.31
CA PRO A 236 -10.86 -8.51 -8.52
C PRO A 236 -10.63 -9.16 -7.15
N ARG A 237 -9.41 -9.05 -6.62
CA ARG A 237 -9.10 -9.57 -5.29
C ARG A 237 -10.00 -8.92 -4.27
N MET A 238 -10.80 -9.72 -3.57
CA MET A 238 -11.70 -9.27 -2.52
C MET A 238 -11.17 -9.72 -1.17
N ALA A 239 -11.27 -8.82 -0.20
CA ALA A 239 -11.02 -9.16 1.18
C ALA A 239 -12.23 -9.92 1.76
N GLU A 240 -11.95 -11.00 2.47
CA GLU A 240 -12.94 -11.86 3.14
C GLU A 240 -12.59 -11.97 4.62
N ILE A 241 -13.60 -12.05 5.48
CA ILE A 241 -13.39 -12.32 6.90
C ILE A 241 -13.36 -13.84 7.14
N TRP A 242 -12.31 -14.27 7.80
CA TRP A 242 -12.09 -15.65 8.19
C TRP A 242 -11.92 -15.75 9.70
N GLN A 243 -12.14 -16.93 10.27
CA GLN A 243 -11.91 -17.20 11.68
C GLN A 243 -11.02 -18.43 11.87
N SER A 244 -10.21 -18.38 12.91
CA SER A 244 -9.41 -19.50 13.40
C SER A 244 -9.62 -19.69 14.90
N GLN A 245 -9.60 -20.94 15.33
CA GLN A 245 -9.71 -21.31 16.75
C GLN A 245 -8.35 -21.67 17.31
N ARG A 246 -8.11 -21.31 18.55
CA ARG A 246 -6.88 -21.65 19.25
C ARG A 246 -7.07 -22.92 20.05
N THR A 247 -6.23 -23.92 19.81
CA THR A 247 -6.11 -25.13 20.59
C THR A 247 -4.69 -25.23 21.11
N ASP A 248 -4.52 -25.24 22.42
CA ASP A 248 -3.22 -25.11 23.08
C ASP A 248 -2.44 -23.85 22.63
N ALA A 249 -1.26 -24.03 22.01
CA ALA A 249 -0.44 -22.93 21.50
C ALA A 249 -0.68 -22.63 20.02
N LYS A 250 -1.47 -23.45 19.30
CA LYS A 250 -1.60 -23.41 17.85
C LYS A 250 -2.97 -22.91 17.42
N TRP A 251 -2.99 -22.24 16.28
CA TRP A 251 -4.19 -21.81 15.59
C TRP A 251 -4.60 -22.82 14.54
N SER A 252 -5.90 -23.13 14.48
CA SER A 252 -6.45 -24.01 13.45
C SER A 252 -6.37 -23.38 12.06
N LYS A 253 -6.52 -24.19 11.03
CA LYS A 253 -6.75 -23.67 9.67
C LYS A 253 -7.97 -22.77 9.68
N PRO A 254 -7.86 -21.53 9.15
CA PRO A 254 -8.98 -20.61 9.11
C PRO A 254 -10.14 -21.11 8.24
N THR A 255 -11.35 -20.73 8.63
CA THR A 255 -12.59 -20.97 7.87
C THR A 255 -13.27 -19.64 7.54
N GLN A 256 -13.76 -19.50 6.32
CA GLN A 256 -14.44 -18.29 5.87
C GLN A 256 -15.75 -18.06 6.62
N LEU A 257 -15.98 -16.82 7.05
CA LEU A 257 -17.26 -16.35 7.54
C LEU A 257 -18.03 -15.69 6.39
N LYS A 258 -19.17 -16.25 6.03
CA LYS A 258 -20.06 -15.68 5.01
C LYS A 258 -20.95 -14.61 5.63
N ILE A 259 -20.44 -13.37 5.70
CA ILE A 259 -21.15 -12.21 6.26
C ILE A 259 -21.67 -11.24 5.20
N SER A 260 -21.25 -11.43 3.95
CA SER A 260 -21.68 -10.63 2.80
C SER A 260 -21.89 -11.53 1.57
N ALA A 261 -22.46 -10.96 0.51
CA ALA A 261 -22.54 -11.67 -0.78
C ALA A 261 -21.14 -11.96 -1.33
N ASP A 262 -20.99 -13.08 -2.05
CA ASP A 262 -19.69 -13.54 -2.60
C ASP A 262 -19.02 -12.55 -3.56
N THR A 263 -19.76 -11.54 -4.03
CA THR A 263 -19.27 -10.45 -4.91
C THR A 263 -18.84 -9.19 -4.15
N LEU A 264 -18.92 -9.18 -2.81
CA LEU A 264 -18.59 -8.04 -1.97
C LEU A 264 -17.39 -8.35 -1.08
N SER A 265 -16.47 -7.38 -0.98
CA SER A 265 -15.39 -7.44 0.01
C SER A 265 -15.93 -7.27 1.42
N SER A 266 -15.31 -7.96 2.37
CA SER A 266 -15.54 -7.81 3.81
C SER A 266 -14.20 -7.64 4.52
N TYR A 267 -14.05 -6.61 5.37
CA TYR A 267 -12.81 -6.33 6.12
C TYR A 267 -13.08 -5.45 7.34
#